data_8d0d28dc527e9948d3465bb763509b3f
#
_entry.id   8d0d28dc527e9948d3465bb763509b3f
#
_cell.length_a   1.000
_cell.length_b   1.000
_cell.length_c   1.000
_cell.angle_alpha   90.00
_cell.angle_beta   90.00
_cell.angle_gamma   90.00
#
_symmetry.space_group_name_H-M   'P 1'
#
loop_
_entity.id
_entity.type
_entity.pdbx_description
1 polymer ?
#
loop_
_entity_poly.entity_id
_entity_poly.type
_entity_poly.pdbx_seq_one_letter_code
_entity_poly.pdbx_strand_id
1 'polypeptide(L)'
;MTRIVIIGGGPGGYEAALVGAQLGAEVTVVDCDGLGGASVLTDCVPSKTLIATAEVMTTFDSSYEELGIIVADDTPHIEQAARVVGVDLGKVNRRVKRLALAQSHDITASVTRAGARVMRGRGRLDGLQAADGSRKVVVTAADGTEETLTADAVLIATGGHPREIPDALPDGERILNWTQVYDLDELPEELIVVGSGVTGAEFAGAYQALGSRVTLVSSRDRVLPGEDPDAAAVLEDVFRRRGMNVMARSRAQAAKRVDDRVEVTLSDGRVITGSHCLMAVGAIPNSAGMGLEEAGVRLKESGHIWTDKVSRTSAPGVYAAGDVTGIFALASVAAMQGRIAMYHFLGDAVAPLNLKTVSSNVFTDPEIATVGYTQADVDAGAIDARVVKLPLLRNPRAKMQGIRDGFVKILCRPGTGIVVGGCVVAPRASELIHPISIAVDNNLTVEQIANAFTVYPSLSGSIAEVARQLHTRKRAGEA
;
A
#
# COMPACT_ATOMS: atom_id res chain seq x y z
N MET A 1 -17.33 21.93 -25.28
CA MET A 1 -17.10 20.73 -24.43
C MET A 1 -15.93 21.06 -23.53
N THR A 2 -16.01 20.76 -22.24
CA THR A 2 -14.96 21.03 -21.25
C THR A 2 -13.77 20.11 -21.50
N ARG A 3 -12.57 20.68 -21.67
CA ARG A 3 -11.34 19.94 -21.96
C ARG A 3 -10.54 19.71 -20.70
N ILE A 4 -10.21 18.47 -20.43
CA ILE A 4 -9.45 18.08 -19.25
C ILE A 4 -8.18 17.35 -19.70
N VAL A 5 -7.02 17.78 -19.19
CA VAL A 5 -5.76 17.08 -19.37
C VAL A 5 -5.33 16.47 -18.03
N ILE A 6 -5.05 15.18 -18.02
CA ILE A 6 -4.59 14.43 -16.86
C ILE A 6 -3.14 14.02 -17.10
N ILE A 7 -2.23 14.42 -16.22
CA ILE A 7 -0.80 14.08 -16.30
C ILE A 7 -0.51 12.98 -15.28
N GLY A 8 -0.25 11.76 -15.77
CA GLY A 8 -0.08 10.53 -15.01
C GLY A 8 -1.31 9.63 -15.06
N GLY A 9 -1.12 8.41 -15.49
CA GLY A 9 -2.14 7.37 -15.68
C GLY A 9 -2.31 6.40 -14.52
N GLY A 10 -1.79 6.72 -13.33
CA GLY A 10 -2.00 5.95 -12.10
C GLY A 10 -3.45 5.97 -11.63
N PRO A 11 -3.79 5.36 -10.45
CA PRO A 11 -5.16 5.27 -9.95
C PRO A 11 -5.88 6.61 -9.88
N GLY A 12 -5.20 7.68 -9.46
CA GLY A 12 -5.78 9.03 -9.48
C GLY A 12 -6.11 9.53 -10.87
N GLY A 13 -5.27 9.19 -11.85
CA GLY A 13 -5.44 9.63 -13.24
C GLY A 13 -6.49 8.84 -14.00
N TYR A 14 -6.42 7.51 -14.02
CA TYR A 14 -7.37 6.73 -14.81
C TYR A 14 -8.80 6.76 -14.23
N GLU A 15 -8.97 6.80 -12.91
CA GLU A 15 -10.28 6.97 -12.27
C GLU A 15 -10.88 8.36 -12.57
N ALA A 16 -10.04 9.41 -12.55
CA ALA A 16 -10.47 10.73 -12.97
C ALA A 16 -10.88 10.76 -14.45
N ALA A 17 -10.14 10.05 -15.31
CA ALA A 17 -10.48 9.98 -16.72
C ALA A 17 -11.83 9.32 -16.97
N LEU A 18 -12.11 8.22 -16.27
CA LEU A 18 -13.40 7.53 -16.37
C LEU A 18 -14.56 8.43 -15.92
N VAL A 19 -14.42 9.11 -14.77
CA VAL A 19 -15.44 10.04 -14.26
C VAL A 19 -15.61 11.25 -15.17
N GLY A 20 -14.50 11.88 -15.61
CA GLY A 20 -14.55 13.04 -16.50
C GLY A 20 -15.26 12.74 -17.83
N ALA A 21 -14.94 11.60 -18.44
CA ALA A 21 -15.60 11.14 -19.66
C ALA A 21 -17.08 10.82 -19.43
N GLN A 22 -17.43 10.16 -18.32
CA GLN A 22 -18.81 9.87 -17.94
C GLN A 22 -19.65 11.15 -17.77
N LEU A 23 -19.05 12.23 -17.27
CA LEU A 23 -19.69 13.54 -17.10
C LEU A 23 -19.64 14.41 -18.37
N GLY A 24 -19.23 13.86 -19.51
CA GLY A 24 -19.27 14.51 -20.81
C GLY A 24 -18.11 15.47 -21.11
N ALA A 25 -17.00 15.38 -20.38
CA ALA A 25 -15.79 16.14 -20.70
C ALA A 25 -14.96 15.45 -21.81
N GLU A 26 -14.22 16.27 -22.57
CA GLU A 26 -13.16 15.80 -23.46
C GLU A 26 -11.90 15.57 -22.63
N VAL A 27 -11.53 14.31 -22.40
CA VAL A 27 -10.44 13.94 -21.51
C VAL A 27 -9.24 13.42 -22.30
N THR A 28 -8.05 13.97 -22.02
CA THR A 28 -6.78 13.43 -22.49
C THR A 28 -5.92 13.03 -21.30
N VAL A 29 -5.50 11.76 -21.26
CA VAL A 29 -4.56 11.23 -20.27
C VAL A 29 -3.17 11.15 -20.90
N VAL A 30 -2.18 11.76 -20.26
CA VAL A 30 -0.78 11.76 -20.68
C VAL A 30 0.01 10.89 -19.72
N ASP A 31 0.64 9.82 -20.20
CA ASP A 31 1.46 8.93 -19.40
C ASP A 31 2.65 8.39 -20.20
N CYS A 32 3.81 8.23 -19.57
CA CYS A 32 5.04 7.77 -20.24
C CYS A 32 5.23 6.25 -20.17
N ASP A 33 4.68 5.58 -19.15
CA ASP A 33 4.99 4.18 -18.85
C ASP A 33 3.81 3.22 -19.19
N GLY A 34 2.59 3.72 -19.08
CA GLY A 34 1.35 2.98 -19.32
C GLY A 34 0.34 3.18 -18.20
N LEU A 35 -0.97 3.01 -18.53
CA LEU A 35 -2.02 3.25 -17.55
C LEU A 35 -1.98 2.23 -16.41
N GLY A 36 -2.37 2.68 -15.21
CA GLY A 36 -2.23 1.98 -13.96
C GLY A 36 -1.09 2.54 -13.08
N GLY A 37 -0.07 3.18 -13.71
CA GLY A 37 1.06 3.81 -13.03
C GLY A 37 1.83 2.83 -12.15
N ALA A 38 2.56 3.35 -11.16
CA ALA A 38 3.40 2.53 -10.26
C ALA A 38 2.58 1.44 -9.55
N SER A 39 1.36 1.73 -9.11
CA SER A 39 0.52 0.74 -8.40
C SER A 39 0.21 -0.52 -9.21
N VAL A 40 0.23 -0.45 -10.54
CA VAL A 40 -0.02 -1.60 -11.44
C VAL A 40 1.26 -2.15 -12.03
N LEU A 41 2.20 -1.28 -12.41
CA LEU A 41 3.36 -1.69 -13.20
C LEU A 41 4.58 -2.08 -12.35
N THR A 42 4.77 -1.46 -11.18
CA THR A 42 6.02 -1.61 -10.41
C THR A 42 5.86 -1.79 -8.90
N ASP A 43 4.65 -1.62 -8.34
CA ASP A 43 4.44 -1.66 -6.88
C ASP A 43 3.31 -2.62 -6.46
N CYS A 44 2.05 -2.16 -6.33
CA CYS A 44 0.99 -2.95 -5.67
C CYS A 44 0.69 -4.28 -6.38
N VAL A 45 0.39 -4.26 -7.69
CA VAL A 45 0.09 -5.49 -8.43
C VAL A 45 1.30 -6.41 -8.48
N PRO A 46 2.52 -5.94 -8.80
CA PRO A 46 3.72 -6.75 -8.72
C PRO A 46 4.00 -7.33 -7.34
N SER A 47 4.03 -6.52 -6.29
CA SER A 47 4.38 -7.00 -4.94
C SER A 47 3.32 -7.98 -4.40
N LYS A 48 2.02 -7.71 -4.58
CA LYS A 48 0.97 -8.62 -4.12
C LYS A 48 0.93 -9.91 -4.94
N THR A 49 1.36 -9.89 -6.21
CA THR A 49 1.54 -11.11 -7.01
C THR A 49 2.71 -11.97 -6.49
N LEU A 50 3.82 -11.34 -6.07
CA LEU A 50 4.94 -12.02 -5.41
C LEU A 50 4.51 -12.59 -4.05
N ILE A 51 3.84 -11.79 -3.23
CA ILE A 51 3.32 -12.15 -1.92
C ILE A 51 2.35 -13.33 -2.02
N ALA A 52 1.46 -13.37 -3.02
CA ALA A 52 0.56 -14.49 -3.24
C ALA A 52 1.30 -15.82 -3.47
N THR A 53 2.51 -15.80 -4.04
CA THR A 53 3.36 -16.99 -4.12
C THR A 53 3.98 -17.34 -2.75
N ALA A 54 4.40 -16.31 -2.00
CA ALA A 54 4.95 -16.47 -0.66
C ALA A 54 3.91 -17.05 0.32
N GLU A 55 2.64 -16.64 0.23
CA GLU A 55 1.53 -17.19 1.02
C GLU A 55 1.35 -18.69 0.81
N VAL A 56 1.47 -19.17 -0.42
CA VAL A 56 1.43 -20.62 -0.70
C VAL A 56 2.58 -21.33 0.00
N MET A 57 3.79 -20.77 -0.04
CA MET A 57 4.96 -21.36 0.64
C MET A 57 4.78 -21.37 2.16
N THR A 58 4.28 -20.29 2.74
CA THR A 58 4.00 -20.21 4.19
C THR A 58 2.94 -21.23 4.61
N THR A 59 1.91 -21.44 3.79
CA THR A 59 0.87 -22.42 4.06
C THR A 59 1.45 -23.84 4.10
N PHE A 60 2.37 -24.15 3.20
CA PHE A 60 3.08 -25.45 3.23
C PHE A 60 3.92 -25.60 4.49
N ASP A 61 4.68 -24.57 4.89
CA ASP A 61 5.60 -24.65 6.03
C ASP A 61 4.91 -24.75 7.40
N SER A 62 3.76 -24.07 7.56
CA SER A 62 3.16 -23.85 8.89
C SER A 62 2.05 -24.81 9.26
N SER A 63 1.44 -25.47 8.29
CA SER A 63 0.18 -26.21 8.53
C SER A 63 0.20 -27.67 8.10
N TYR A 64 1.17 -28.14 7.34
CA TYR A 64 1.11 -29.51 6.82
C TYR A 64 1.18 -30.57 7.95
N GLU A 65 2.02 -30.38 8.98
CA GLU A 65 2.10 -31.32 10.11
C GLU A 65 0.81 -31.30 10.94
N GLU A 66 0.30 -30.12 11.27
CA GLU A 66 -0.89 -29.95 12.11
C GLU A 66 -2.16 -30.43 11.39
N LEU A 67 -2.21 -30.29 10.05
CA LEU A 67 -3.34 -30.75 9.23
C LEU A 67 -3.19 -32.22 8.81
N GLY A 68 -2.11 -32.91 9.18
CA GLY A 68 -1.87 -34.31 8.81
C GLY A 68 -1.55 -34.51 7.32
N ILE A 69 -1.03 -33.48 6.64
CA ILE A 69 -0.62 -33.57 5.24
C ILE A 69 0.79 -34.17 5.21
N ILE A 70 0.96 -35.22 4.42
CA ILE A 70 2.25 -35.84 4.17
C ILE A 70 2.72 -35.42 2.78
N VAL A 71 3.87 -34.75 2.70
CA VAL A 71 4.55 -34.51 1.42
C VAL A 71 5.40 -35.74 1.14
N ALA A 72 4.99 -36.55 0.16
CA ALA A 72 5.69 -37.78 -0.19
C ALA A 72 7.01 -37.43 -0.93
N ASP A 73 8.11 -37.92 -0.41
CA ASP A 73 9.32 -38.20 -1.17
C ASP A 73 9.44 -39.76 -1.33
N ASP A 74 9.96 -40.21 -2.43
CA ASP A 74 10.10 -41.65 -2.74
C ASP A 74 11.13 -42.39 -1.87
N THR A 75 11.59 -41.81 -0.74
CA THR A 75 12.60 -42.37 0.15
C THR A 75 12.01 -42.81 1.50
N PRO A 76 12.26 -44.06 1.94
CA PRO A 76 11.61 -44.66 3.12
C PRO A 76 12.13 -44.26 4.48
N HIS A 77 12.99 -43.24 4.63
CA HIS A 77 13.59 -42.81 5.89
C HIS A 77 13.67 -41.29 5.99
N ILE A 78 12.52 -40.64 6.31
CA ILE A 78 12.50 -39.18 6.49
C ILE A 78 12.37 -38.85 7.98
N GLU A 79 13.49 -38.80 8.70
CA GLU A 79 13.57 -38.10 9.99
C GLU A 79 13.86 -36.59 9.86
N GLN A 80 14.20 -36.13 8.66
CA GLN A 80 14.36 -34.71 8.32
C GLN A 80 14.12 -34.50 6.81
N ALA A 81 12.89 -34.45 6.39
CA ALA A 81 12.57 -33.97 5.04
C ALA A 81 12.95 -32.48 4.94
N ALA A 82 14.19 -32.22 4.55
CA ALA A 82 14.57 -30.93 4.02
C ALA A 82 13.62 -30.60 2.88
N ARG A 83 13.00 -29.43 2.93
CA ARG A 83 11.99 -28.88 2.02
C ARG A 83 12.16 -29.39 0.58
N VAL A 84 11.22 -30.21 0.12
CA VAL A 84 11.15 -30.67 -1.28
C VAL A 84 10.53 -29.58 -2.18
N VAL A 85 10.00 -28.51 -1.60
CA VAL A 85 9.36 -27.43 -2.36
C VAL A 85 10.31 -26.26 -2.47
N GLY A 86 10.83 -25.99 -3.67
CA GLY A 86 11.65 -24.83 -4.01
C GLY A 86 10.88 -23.82 -4.85
N VAL A 87 11.41 -22.61 -4.97
CA VAL A 87 10.84 -21.52 -5.77
C VAL A 87 11.74 -21.22 -6.97
N ASP A 88 11.17 -21.22 -8.17
CA ASP A 88 11.79 -20.68 -9.37
C ASP A 88 11.42 -19.19 -9.47
N LEU A 89 12.27 -18.34 -8.91
CA LEU A 89 12.00 -16.88 -8.85
C LEU A 89 11.85 -16.28 -10.25
N GLY A 90 12.61 -16.74 -11.23
CA GLY A 90 12.49 -16.28 -12.61
C GLY A 90 11.10 -16.54 -13.20
N LYS A 91 10.49 -17.71 -12.91
CA LYS A 91 9.08 -17.96 -13.31
C LYS A 91 8.09 -17.07 -12.55
N VAL A 92 8.31 -16.86 -11.26
CA VAL A 92 7.47 -15.96 -10.43
C VAL A 92 7.52 -14.55 -11.00
N ASN A 93 8.71 -14.00 -11.26
CA ASN A 93 8.89 -12.65 -11.77
C ASN A 93 8.34 -12.48 -13.19
N ARG A 94 8.48 -13.47 -14.06
CA ARG A 94 7.80 -13.46 -15.37
C ARG A 94 6.27 -13.43 -15.23
N ARG A 95 5.70 -14.15 -14.27
CA ARG A 95 4.27 -14.08 -13.96
C ARG A 95 3.86 -12.71 -13.44
N VAL A 96 4.64 -12.13 -12.52
CA VAL A 96 4.45 -10.77 -11.97
C VAL A 96 4.35 -9.75 -13.11
N LYS A 97 5.35 -9.69 -13.97
CA LYS A 97 5.41 -8.74 -15.11
C LYS A 97 4.25 -8.93 -16.08
N ARG A 98 3.91 -10.17 -16.40
CA ARG A 98 2.80 -10.48 -17.30
C ARG A 98 1.46 -10.01 -16.75
N LEU A 99 1.18 -10.22 -15.46
CA LEU A 99 -0.06 -9.77 -14.83
C LEU A 99 -0.14 -8.25 -14.73
N ALA A 100 0.98 -7.59 -14.41
CA ALA A 100 1.06 -6.13 -14.39
C ALA A 100 0.72 -5.52 -15.77
N LEU A 101 1.33 -6.06 -16.83
CA LEU A 101 1.05 -5.61 -18.20
C LEU A 101 -0.39 -5.90 -18.62
N ALA A 102 -0.94 -7.07 -18.30
CA ALA A 102 -2.34 -7.40 -18.61
C ALA A 102 -3.29 -6.42 -17.92
N GLN A 103 -3.08 -6.12 -16.64
CA GLN A 103 -3.89 -5.15 -15.91
C GLN A 103 -3.79 -3.74 -16.49
N SER A 104 -2.59 -3.30 -16.91
CA SER A 104 -2.39 -2.01 -17.57
C SER A 104 -3.13 -1.93 -18.91
N HIS A 105 -3.13 -3.01 -19.71
CA HIS A 105 -3.90 -3.11 -20.95
C HIS A 105 -5.41 -3.03 -20.70
N ASP A 106 -5.92 -3.72 -19.68
CA ASP A 106 -7.35 -3.69 -19.31
C ASP A 106 -7.79 -2.29 -18.89
N ILE A 107 -6.98 -1.58 -18.10
CA ILE A 107 -7.23 -0.19 -17.71
C ILE A 107 -7.24 0.72 -18.95
N THR A 108 -6.25 0.58 -19.84
CA THR A 108 -6.13 1.36 -21.06
C THR A 108 -7.36 1.15 -21.97
N ALA A 109 -7.78 -0.10 -22.13
CA ALA A 109 -8.98 -0.44 -22.90
C ALA A 109 -10.25 0.16 -22.28
N SER A 110 -10.35 0.18 -20.94
CA SER A 110 -11.50 0.75 -20.22
C SER A 110 -11.56 2.28 -20.38
N VAL A 111 -10.45 2.97 -20.21
CA VAL A 111 -10.33 4.43 -20.36
C VAL A 111 -10.63 4.86 -21.80
N THR A 112 -10.07 4.15 -22.78
CA THR A 112 -10.32 4.43 -24.21
C THR A 112 -11.78 4.18 -24.59
N ARG A 113 -12.38 3.10 -24.09
CA ARG A 113 -13.80 2.75 -24.32
C ARG A 113 -14.74 3.79 -23.72
N ALA A 114 -14.35 4.43 -22.62
CA ALA A 114 -15.09 5.55 -22.02
C ALA A 114 -15.00 6.85 -22.85
N GLY A 115 -14.17 6.89 -23.90
CA GLY A 115 -14.02 8.03 -24.81
C GLY A 115 -12.84 8.95 -24.47
N ALA A 116 -12.00 8.63 -23.51
CA ALA A 116 -10.80 9.41 -23.23
C ALA A 116 -9.65 9.09 -24.20
N ARG A 117 -8.93 10.12 -24.62
CA ARG A 117 -7.70 10.00 -25.43
C ARG A 117 -6.53 9.64 -24.50
N VAL A 118 -5.74 8.64 -24.87
CA VAL A 118 -4.50 8.30 -24.17
C VAL A 118 -3.31 8.71 -25.05
N MET A 119 -2.43 9.54 -24.50
CA MET A 119 -1.20 10.00 -25.16
C MET A 119 0.03 9.48 -24.42
N ARG A 120 0.97 8.93 -25.16
CA ARG A 120 2.24 8.49 -24.60
C ARG A 120 3.26 9.63 -24.58
N GLY A 121 3.73 10.01 -23.39
CA GLY A 121 4.68 11.10 -23.24
C GLY A 121 4.77 11.63 -21.82
N ARG A 122 5.64 12.60 -21.61
CA ARG A 122 5.78 13.34 -20.34
C ARG A 122 5.07 14.68 -20.45
N GLY A 123 4.10 14.93 -19.56
CA GLY A 123 3.37 16.19 -19.49
C GLY A 123 3.97 17.16 -18.49
N ARG A 124 3.99 18.46 -18.85
CA ARG A 124 4.32 19.56 -17.91
C ARG A 124 3.37 20.73 -18.12
N LEU A 125 3.12 21.51 -17.08
CA LEU A 125 2.41 22.78 -17.19
C LEU A 125 3.29 23.83 -17.89
N ASP A 126 2.67 24.72 -18.65
CA ASP A 126 3.36 25.80 -19.35
C ASP A 126 2.81 27.16 -18.91
N GLY A 127 3.39 27.67 -17.82
CA GLY A 127 3.12 28.97 -17.27
C GLY A 127 1.77 29.15 -16.56
N LEU A 128 1.40 30.39 -16.36
CA LEU A 128 0.17 30.78 -15.66
C LEU A 128 -1.09 30.49 -16.48
N GLN A 129 -2.25 30.58 -15.83
CA GLN A 129 -3.55 30.50 -16.49
C GLN A 129 -3.71 31.63 -17.50
N ALA A 130 -4.19 31.35 -18.69
CA ALA A 130 -4.49 32.35 -19.71
C ALA A 130 -5.69 33.21 -19.31
N ALA A 131 -5.87 34.36 -19.98
CA ALA A 131 -6.96 35.32 -19.68
C ALA A 131 -8.36 34.72 -19.91
N ASP A 132 -8.48 33.72 -20.78
CA ASP A 132 -9.72 32.95 -21.04
C ASP A 132 -9.98 31.84 -20.04
N GLY A 133 -9.13 31.71 -19.01
CA GLY A 133 -9.23 30.65 -17.99
C GLY A 133 -8.58 29.33 -18.37
N SER A 134 -8.05 29.20 -19.59
CA SER A 134 -7.41 27.94 -20.03
C SER A 134 -5.98 27.76 -19.48
N ARG A 135 -5.52 26.53 -19.51
CA ARG A 135 -4.15 26.10 -19.15
C ARG A 135 -3.48 25.47 -20.36
N LYS A 136 -2.18 25.63 -20.46
CA LYS A 136 -1.36 24.92 -21.45
C LYS A 136 -0.62 23.77 -20.79
N VAL A 137 -0.60 22.62 -21.46
CA VAL A 137 0.17 21.44 -21.10
C VAL A 137 1.02 21.07 -22.30
N VAL A 138 2.34 21.05 -22.10
CA VAL A 138 3.27 20.55 -23.12
C VAL A 138 3.51 19.08 -22.86
N VAL A 139 3.32 18.27 -23.87
CA VAL A 139 3.55 16.82 -23.86
C VAL A 139 4.78 16.53 -24.72
N THR A 140 5.83 15.97 -24.11
CA THR A 140 7.05 15.55 -24.80
C THR A 140 7.01 14.04 -25.01
N ALA A 141 6.99 13.60 -26.25
CA ALA A 141 7.07 12.19 -26.63
C ALA A 141 8.50 11.62 -26.44
N ALA A 142 8.64 10.30 -26.52
CA ALA A 142 9.93 9.63 -26.33
C ALA A 142 10.99 10.02 -27.37
N ASP A 143 10.58 10.45 -28.56
CA ASP A 143 11.48 10.94 -29.63
C ASP A 143 11.85 12.42 -29.48
N GLY A 144 11.37 13.09 -28.41
CA GLY A 144 11.59 14.51 -28.16
C GLY A 144 10.60 15.45 -28.85
N THR A 145 9.64 14.93 -29.61
CA THR A 145 8.58 15.76 -30.22
C THR A 145 7.68 16.34 -29.15
N GLU A 146 7.37 17.63 -29.24
CA GLU A 146 6.47 18.32 -28.34
C GLU A 146 5.11 18.64 -28.99
N GLU A 147 4.04 18.36 -28.26
CA GLU A 147 2.66 18.78 -28.58
C GLU A 147 2.11 19.63 -27.43
N THR A 148 1.52 20.79 -27.73
CA THR A 148 0.88 21.64 -26.74
C THR A 148 -0.62 21.42 -26.73
N LEU A 149 -1.16 21.02 -25.59
CA LEU A 149 -2.60 20.87 -25.35
C LEU A 149 -3.13 22.09 -24.60
N THR A 150 -4.36 22.46 -24.91
CA THR A 150 -5.11 23.48 -24.15
C THR A 150 -6.19 22.80 -23.34
N ALA A 151 -6.24 23.09 -22.03
CA ALA A 151 -7.17 22.49 -21.08
C ALA A 151 -7.91 23.54 -20.27
N ASP A 152 -9.16 23.27 -19.93
CA ASP A 152 -9.96 24.08 -18.99
C ASP A 152 -9.67 23.65 -17.54
N ALA A 153 -9.24 22.39 -17.34
CA ALA A 153 -8.63 21.90 -16.10
C ALA A 153 -7.49 20.93 -16.36
N VAL A 154 -6.54 20.88 -15.41
CA VAL A 154 -5.44 19.92 -15.39
C VAL A 154 -5.45 19.15 -14.08
N LEU A 155 -5.35 17.82 -14.14
CA LEU A 155 -5.11 16.98 -12.98
C LEU A 155 -3.67 16.43 -13.03
N ILE A 156 -2.91 16.61 -11.94
CA ILE A 156 -1.56 16.07 -11.78
C ILE A 156 -1.65 14.83 -10.91
N ALA A 157 -1.35 13.66 -11.49
CA ALA A 157 -1.43 12.34 -10.87
C ALA A 157 -0.17 11.51 -11.11
N THR A 158 0.99 12.17 -11.06
CA THR A 158 2.32 11.63 -11.44
C THR A 158 2.91 10.69 -10.40
N GLY A 159 2.30 10.55 -9.22
CA GLY A 159 2.75 9.63 -8.18
C GLY A 159 4.12 9.96 -7.59
N GLY A 160 4.90 8.93 -7.30
CA GLY A 160 6.23 9.03 -6.72
C GLY A 160 7.16 7.92 -7.22
N HIS A 161 8.42 8.01 -6.86
CA HIS A 161 9.46 7.01 -7.17
C HIS A 161 10.27 6.65 -5.91
N PRO A 162 11.02 5.53 -5.91
CA PRO A 162 11.85 5.13 -4.79
C PRO A 162 12.84 6.23 -4.39
N ARG A 163 12.95 6.47 -3.08
CA ARG A 163 13.99 7.34 -2.53
C ARG A 163 15.35 6.67 -2.66
N GLU A 164 16.32 7.36 -3.16
CA GLU A 164 17.71 6.93 -3.20
C GLU A 164 18.53 7.61 -2.10
N ILE A 165 19.49 6.88 -1.54
CA ILE A 165 20.48 7.38 -0.59
C ILE A 165 21.82 7.47 -1.33
N PRO A 166 22.52 8.63 -1.32
CA PRO A 166 23.74 8.82 -2.13
C PRO A 166 24.83 7.77 -1.90
N ASP A 167 24.99 7.30 -0.65
CA ASP A 167 25.98 6.28 -0.29
C ASP A 167 25.42 4.84 -0.37
N ALA A 168 24.22 4.65 -0.94
CA ALA A 168 23.57 3.35 -1.10
C ALA A 168 22.70 3.34 -2.36
N LEU A 169 23.28 3.80 -3.48
CA LEU A 169 22.57 3.82 -4.77
C LEU A 169 22.33 2.40 -5.27
N PRO A 170 21.12 2.11 -5.76
CA PRO A 170 20.83 0.85 -6.44
C PRO A 170 21.72 0.66 -7.67
N ASP A 171 22.30 -0.53 -7.83
CA ASP A 171 23.08 -0.93 -9.01
C ASP A 171 22.26 -1.77 -10.01
N GLY A 172 21.03 -2.13 -9.64
CA GLY A 172 20.15 -2.95 -10.45
C GLY A 172 20.46 -4.44 -10.46
N GLU A 173 21.51 -4.87 -9.74
CA GLU A 173 21.93 -6.27 -9.68
C GLU A 173 21.89 -6.84 -8.27
N ARG A 174 22.57 -6.20 -7.30
CA ARG A 174 22.66 -6.66 -5.91
C ARG A 174 22.18 -5.64 -4.89
N ILE A 175 22.29 -4.36 -5.18
CA ILE A 175 21.67 -3.29 -4.41
C ILE A 175 20.46 -2.83 -5.22
N LEU A 176 19.26 -3.06 -4.69
CA LEU A 176 18.01 -2.91 -5.42
C LEU A 176 17.08 -1.94 -4.70
N ASN A 177 16.22 -1.29 -5.45
CA ASN A 177 14.97 -0.74 -4.93
C ASN A 177 13.80 -1.68 -5.23
N TRP A 178 12.59 -1.36 -4.75
CA TRP A 178 11.43 -2.26 -4.89
C TRP A 178 10.90 -2.39 -6.32
N THR A 179 11.29 -1.55 -7.26
CA THR A 179 10.90 -1.71 -8.66
C THR A 179 11.80 -2.68 -9.42
N GLN A 180 13.02 -2.91 -8.92
CA GLN A 180 14.06 -3.71 -9.55
C GLN A 180 14.06 -5.18 -9.10
N VAL A 181 13.45 -5.49 -7.95
CA VAL A 181 13.43 -6.88 -7.41
C VAL A 181 12.78 -7.89 -8.34
N TYR A 182 11.95 -7.45 -9.27
CA TYR A 182 11.29 -8.32 -10.26
C TYR A 182 12.18 -8.64 -11.47
N ASP A 183 13.39 -8.07 -11.52
CA ASP A 183 14.39 -8.39 -12.55
C ASP A 183 15.30 -9.54 -12.12
N LEU A 184 15.22 -9.97 -10.86
CA LEU A 184 15.97 -11.11 -10.37
C LEU A 184 15.46 -12.43 -10.97
N ASP A 185 16.39 -13.24 -11.48
CA ASP A 185 16.10 -14.60 -11.96
C ASP A 185 16.29 -15.66 -10.86
N GLU A 186 17.14 -15.40 -9.87
CA GLU A 186 17.47 -16.30 -8.78
C GLU A 186 17.09 -15.70 -7.43
N LEU A 187 16.68 -16.57 -6.50
CA LEU A 187 16.33 -16.16 -5.14
C LEU A 187 17.60 -15.73 -4.38
N PRO A 188 17.66 -14.50 -3.82
CA PRO A 188 18.74 -14.10 -2.94
C PRO A 188 18.94 -15.09 -1.79
N GLU A 189 20.17 -15.60 -1.61
CA GLU A 189 20.48 -16.48 -0.48
C GLU A 189 20.34 -15.73 0.85
N GLU A 190 20.91 -14.51 0.90
CA GLU A 190 20.90 -13.62 2.06
C GLU A 190 20.45 -12.22 1.62
N LEU A 191 19.23 -11.84 1.99
CA LEU A 191 18.67 -10.53 1.65
C LEU A 191 18.72 -9.59 2.85
N ILE A 192 19.40 -8.47 2.71
CA ILE A 192 19.32 -7.36 3.65
C ILE A 192 18.21 -6.41 3.19
N VAL A 193 17.19 -6.20 4.00
CA VAL A 193 16.12 -5.21 3.72
C VAL A 193 16.35 -3.98 4.59
N VAL A 194 16.63 -2.84 3.97
CA VAL A 194 16.83 -1.56 4.66
C VAL A 194 15.53 -0.75 4.64
N GLY A 195 14.94 -0.60 5.82
CA GLY A 195 13.65 0.06 6.02
C GLY A 195 12.57 -0.92 6.48
N SER A 196 11.90 -0.60 7.58
CA SER A 196 10.89 -1.44 8.25
C SER A 196 9.46 -0.87 8.15
N GLY A 197 9.23 0.03 7.18
CA GLY A 197 7.89 0.46 6.79
C GLY A 197 7.14 -0.62 6.02
N VAL A 198 5.98 -0.28 5.46
CA VAL A 198 5.09 -1.23 4.76
C VAL A 198 5.86 -2.01 3.68
N THR A 199 6.50 -1.31 2.74
CA THR A 199 7.25 -1.93 1.64
C THR A 199 8.33 -2.89 2.15
N GLY A 200 9.15 -2.45 3.13
CA GLY A 200 10.22 -3.28 3.68
C GLY A 200 9.69 -4.51 4.42
N ALA A 201 8.64 -4.38 5.20
CA ALA A 201 8.03 -5.49 5.93
C ALA A 201 7.40 -6.53 4.99
N GLU A 202 6.69 -6.07 3.95
CA GLU A 202 6.09 -6.95 2.94
C GLU A 202 7.13 -7.76 2.18
N PHE A 203 8.17 -7.10 1.65
CA PHE A 203 9.24 -7.81 0.94
C PHE A 203 10.07 -8.70 1.85
N ALA A 204 10.39 -8.25 3.08
CA ALA A 204 11.11 -9.07 4.03
C ALA A 204 10.36 -10.37 4.33
N GLY A 205 9.05 -10.27 4.63
CA GLY A 205 8.20 -11.43 4.86
C GLY A 205 8.08 -12.34 3.65
N ALA A 206 7.87 -11.76 2.45
CA ALA A 206 7.75 -12.52 1.21
C ALA A 206 9.04 -13.29 0.87
N TYR A 207 10.20 -12.63 0.85
CA TYR A 207 11.47 -13.29 0.55
C TYR A 207 11.85 -14.34 1.59
N GLN A 208 11.54 -14.10 2.89
CA GLN A 208 11.71 -15.11 3.93
C GLN A 208 10.86 -16.36 3.64
N ALA A 209 9.59 -16.18 3.32
CA ALA A 209 8.68 -17.28 3.00
C ALA A 209 9.10 -18.04 1.72
N LEU A 210 9.69 -17.34 0.74
CA LEU A 210 10.24 -17.94 -0.47
C LEU A 210 11.53 -18.74 -0.22
N GLY A 211 12.22 -18.54 0.93
CA GLY A 211 13.39 -19.31 1.35
C GLY A 211 14.69 -18.52 1.53
N SER A 212 14.70 -17.20 1.35
CA SER A 212 15.87 -16.35 1.64
C SER A 212 16.10 -16.23 3.14
N ARG A 213 17.36 -16.18 3.58
CA ARG A 213 17.72 -15.66 4.90
C ARG A 213 17.62 -14.14 4.90
N VAL A 214 16.73 -13.59 5.73
CA VAL A 214 16.44 -12.16 5.71
C VAL A 214 16.95 -11.45 6.95
N THR A 215 17.65 -10.33 6.75
CA THR A 215 17.98 -9.35 7.80
C THR A 215 17.21 -8.06 7.52
N LEU A 216 16.24 -7.72 8.39
CA LEU A 216 15.46 -6.49 8.30
C LEU A 216 16.07 -5.41 9.20
N VAL A 217 16.54 -4.32 8.59
CA VAL A 217 17.18 -3.19 9.27
C VAL A 217 16.19 -2.06 9.47
N SER A 218 15.91 -1.73 10.73
CA SER A 218 15.00 -0.66 11.13
C SER A 218 15.72 0.47 11.85
N SER A 219 15.61 1.70 11.37
CA SER A 219 16.08 2.88 12.11
C SER A 219 15.17 3.24 13.29
N ARG A 220 14.01 2.58 13.39
CA ARG A 220 13.01 2.75 14.45
C ARG A 220 13.16 1.67 15.50
N ASP A 221 12.41 1.78 16.58
CA ASP A 221 12.41 0.84 17.72
C ASP A 221 11.66 -0.47 17.42
N ARG A 222 10.85 -0.51 16.37
CA ARG A 222 10.05 -1.68 15.94
C ARG A 222 9.82 -1.72 14.44
N VAL A 223 9.37 -2.87 13.95
CA VAL A 223 8.83 -3.05 12.61
C VAL A 223 7.49 -2.31 12.52
N LEU A 224 7.16 -1.76 11.35
CA LEU A 224 5.91 -1.02 11.09
C LEU A 224 5.62 0.06 12.15
N PRO A 225 6.50 1.04 12.32
CA PRO A 225 6.39 2.00 13.42
C PRO A 225 5.15 2.91 13.34
N GLY A 226 4.52 2.99 12.17
CA GLY A 226 3.29 3.77 11.94
C GLY A 226 1.99 3.00 12.20
N GLU A 227 2.06 1.68 12.38
CA GLU A 227 0.90 0.83 12.57
C GLU A 227 0.51 0.68 14.05
N ASP A 228 -0.64 0.06 14.31
CA ASP A 228 -1.10 -0.27 15.65
C ASP A 228 -0.01 -1.03 16.43
N PRO A 229 0.36 -0.60 17.66
CA PRO A 229 1.45 -1.21 18.42
C PRO A 229 1.28 -2.71 18.67
N ASP A 230 0.06 -3.17 18.94
CA ASP A 230 -0.23 -4.59 19.12
C ASP A 230 -0.03 -5.37 17.82
N ALA A 231 -0.44 -4.79 16.68
CA ALA A 231 -0.29 -5.41 15.38
C ALA A 231 1.19 -5.53 14.98
N ALA A 232 1.95 -4.44 15.16
CA ALA A 232 3.39 -4.43 14.91
C ALA A 232 4.14 -5.46 15.78
N ALA A 233 3.76 -5.59 17.06
CA ALA A 233 4.36 -6.57 17.96
C ALA A 233 4.07 -8.02 17.53
N VAL A 234 2.84 -8.33 17.10
CA VAL A 234 2.49 -9.66 16.58
C VAL A 234 3.34 -9.99 15.36
N LEU A 235 3.45 -9.06 14.40
CA LEU A 235 4.21 -9.30 13.18
C LEU A 235 5.71 -9.49 13.46
N GLU A 236 6.29 -8.65 14.31
CA GLU A 236 7.73 -8.76 14.67
C GLU A 236 8.03 -10.09 15.36
N ASP A 237 7.13 -10.57 16.25
CA ASP A 237 7.25 -11.88 16.88
C ASP A 237 7.19 -13.01 15.83
N VAL A 238 6.24 -12.95 14.89
CA VAL A 238 6.14 -13.92 13.80
C VAL A 238 7.43 -13.95 12.96
N PHE A 239 7.95 -12.78 12.56
CA PHE A 239 9.18 -12.68 11.79
C PHE A 239 10.36 -13.33 12.50
N ARG A 240 10.54 -13.03 13.80
CA ARG A 240 11.62 -13.62 14.62
C ARG A 240 11.47 -15.13 14.78
N ARG A 241 10.25 -15.61 15.06
CA ARG A 241 9.98 -17.06 15.21
C ARG A 241 10.25 -17.83 13.91
N ARG A 242 10.03 -17.19 12.75
CA ARG A 242 10.37 -17.75 11.42
C ARG A 242 11.85 -17.60 11.07
N GLY A 243 12.69 -17.09 11.96
CA GLY A 243 14.14 -16.99 11.79
C GLY A 243 14.65 -15.71 11.13
N MET A 244 13.79 -14.67 10.94
CA MET A 244 14.24 -13.37 10.45
C MET A 244 15.11 -12.67 11.50
N ASN A 245 16.25 -12.11 11.05
CA ASN A 245 17.06 -11.24 11.89
C ASN A 245 16.50 -9.81 11.82
N VAL A 246 15.78 -9.38 12.87
CA VAL A 246 15.21 -8.02 12.95
C VAL A 246 16.12 -7.13 13.79
N MET A 247 16.73 -6.15 13.17
CA MET A 247 17.64 -5.17 13.76
C MET A 247 16.94 -3.83 13.98
N ALA A 248 16.30 -3.68 15.13
CA ALA A 248 15.71 -2.42 15.55
C ALA A 248 16.78 -1.38 15.94
N ARG A 249 16.44 -0.08 15.90
CA ARG A 249 17.32 1.07 16.21
C ARG A 249 18.67 1.03 15.48
N SER A 250 18.64 0.49 14.26
CA SER A 250 19.80 0.30 13.41
C SER A 250 19.59 1.08 12.11
N ARG A 251 20.36 2.17 11.93
CA ARG A 251 20.23 3.04 10.75
C ARG A 251 21.32 2.69 9.76
N ALA A 252 20.93 2.25 8.57
CA ALA A 252 21.87 2.10 7.46
C ALA A 252 22.38 3.48 7.00
N GLN A 253 23.67 3.59 6.81
CA GLN A 253 24.36 4.79 6.33
C GLN A 253 24.82 4.60 4.88
N ALA A 254 25.35 3.44 4.55
CA ALA A 254 25.85 3.12 3.22
C ALA A 254 25.56 1.67 2.85
N ALA A 255 25.47 1.39 1.57
CA ALA A 255 25.49 0.03 1.02
C ALA A 255 26.47 0.00 -0.15
N LYS A 256 27.34 -0.99 -0.18
CA LYS A 256 28.37 -1.15 -1.21
C LYS A 256 28.44 -2.60 -1.68
N ARG A 257 28.60 -2.78 -2.98
CA ARG A 257 28.95 -4.08 -3.54
C ARG A 257 30.45 -4.34 -3.31
N VAL A 258 30.76 -5.51 -2.77
CA VAL A 258 32.12 -6.01 -2.56
C VAL A 258 32.14 -7.41 -3.17
N ASP A 259 32.81 -7.54 -4.31
CA ASP A 259 32.82 -8.75 -5.13
C ASP A 259 31.40 -9.24 -5.49
N ASP A 260 31.03 -10.41 -5.02
CA ASP A 260 29.71 -11.04 -5.22
C ASP A 260 28.73 -10.82 -4.05
N ARG A 261 29.08 -9.95 -3.09
CA ARG A 261 28.27 -9.66 -1.90
C ARG A 261 27.98 -8.16 -1.77
N VAL A 262 27.11 -7.84 -0.82
CA VAL A 262 26.79 -6.48 -0.41
C VAL A 262 27.16 -6.29 1.06
N GLU A 263 27.83 -5.19 1.36
CA GLU A 263 28.09 -4.72 2.71
C GLU A 263 27.21 -3.49 3.00
N VAL A 264 26.40 -3.58 4.07
CA VAL A 264 25.61 -2.45 4.59
C VAL A 264 26.27 -1.95 5.85
N THR A 265 26.76 -0.71 5.83
CA THR A 265 27.33 -0.03 6.99
C THR A 265 26.24 0.69 7.77
N LEU A 266 26.17 0.43 9.06
CA LEU A 266 25.26 1.12 9.97
C LEU A 266 25.91 2.36 10.59
N SER A 267 25.08 3.31 11.05
CA SER A 267 25.55 4.56 11.67
C SER A 267 26.37 4.39 12.96
N ASP A 268 26.32 3.23 13.59
CA ASP A 268 27.09 2.85 14.77
C ASP A 268 28.40 2.09 14.44
N GLY A 269 28.73 1.98 13.15
CA GLY A 269 29.95 1.33 12.66
C GLY A 269 29.84 -0.17 12.43
N ARG A 270 28.75 -0.83 12.80
CA ARG A 270 28.54 -2.24 12.43
C ARG A 270 28.39 -2.40 10.93
N VAL A 271 28.88 -3.51 10.41
CA VAL A 271 28.72 -3.90 9.00
C VAL A 271 27.92 -5.20 8.93
N ILE A 272 26.96 -5.24 8.03
CA ILE A 272 26.14 -6.42 7.75
C ILE A 272 26.43 -6.85 6.32
N THR A 273 26.69 -8.13 6.11
CA THR A 273 26.97 -8.69 4.79
C THR A 273 25.83 -9.60 4.34
N GLY A 274 25.46 -9.50 3.08
CA GLY A 274 24.45 -10.34 2.42
C GLY A 274 24.75 -10.57 0.96
N SER A 275 23.99 -11.42 0.30
CA SER A 275 24.08 -11.61 -1.15
C SER A 275 23.46 -10.43 -1.93
N HIS A 276 22.39 -9.85 -1.36
CA HIS A 276 21.66 -8.72 -1.95
C HIS A 276 21.18 -7.75 -0.86
N CYS A 277 20.89 -6.52 -1.26
CA CYS A 277 20.29 -5.49 -0.41
C CYS A 277 19.09 -4.86 -1.12
N LEU A 278 17.96 -4.78 -0.43
CA LEU A 278 16.77 -4.04 -0.88
C LEU A 278 16.65 -2.74 -0.09
N MET A 279 16.70 -1.60 -0.80
CA MET A 279 16.49 -0.27 -0.25
C MET A 279 14.99 0.08 -0.26
N ALA A 280 14.35 0.01 0.92
CA ALA A 280 12.93 0.29 1.14
C ALA A 280 12.75 1.51 2.07
N VAL A 281 13.39 2.64 1.72
CA VAL A 281 13.55 3.83 2.55
C VAL A 281 12.58 4.96 2.24
N GLY A 282 11.45 4.63 1.62
CA GLY A 282 10.37 5.56 1.27
C GLY A 282 10.42 6.04 -0.18
N ALA A 283 9.52 6.94 -0.54
CA ALA A 283 9.34 7.48 -1.88
C ALA A 283 9.56 9.01 -1.90
N ILE A 284 9.76 9.55 -3.11
CA ILE A 284 9.81 10.98 -3.41
C ILE A 284 8.73 11.30 -4.45
N PRO A 285 8.01 12.45 -4.34
CA PRO A 285 6.98 12.82 -5.31
C PRO A 285 7.57 13.15 -6.67
N ASN A 286 6.88 12.76 -7.74
CA ASN A 286 7.21 13.12 -9.12
C ASN A 286 6.67 14.52 -9.46
N SER A 287 7.18 15.54 -8.79
CA SER A 287 6.78 16.95 -8.97
C SER A 287 7.85 17.82 -9.63
N ALA A 288 9.09 17.35 -9.71
CA ALA A 288 10.20 18.11 -10.29
C ALA A 288 10.09 18.23 -11.81
N GLY A 289 10.47 19.40 -12.35
CA GLY A 289 10.54 19.63 -13.80
C GLY A 289 9.19 19.72 -14.52
N MET A 290 8.09 19.89 -13.76
CA MET A 290 6.74 19.93 -14.32
C MET A 290 6.16 21.34 -14.54
N GLY A 291 6.96 22.41 -14.35
CA GLY A 291 6.48 23.78 -14.46
C GLY A 291 5.43 24.17 -13.40
N LEU A 292 5.47 23.52 -12.21
CA LEU A 292 4.43 23.69 -11.21
C LEU A 292 4.45 25.06 -10.54
N GLU A 293 5.62 25.51 -10.11
CA GLU A 293 5.78 26.78 -9.40
C GLU A 293 5.51 27.97 -10.36
N GLU A 294 5.99 27.86 -11.60
CA GLU A 294 5.72 28.82 -12.67
C GLU A 294 4.24 28.91 -13.02
N ALA A 295 3.50 27.81 -12.84
CA ALA A 295 2.04 27.76 -13.03
C ALA A 295 1.25 28.22 -11.80
N GLY A 296 1.92 28.60 -10.68
CA GLY A 296 1.31 29.04 -9.43
C GLY A 296 0.91 27.90 -8.49
N VAL A 297 1.38 26.68 -8.72
CA VAL A 297 1.13 25.51 -7.84
C VAL A 297 2.12 25.53 -6.67
N ARG A 298 1.59 25.55 -5.46
CA ARG A 298 2.40 25.52 -4.23
C ARG A 298 2.87 24.11 -3.90
N LEU A 299 4.16 23.97 -3.68
CA LEU A 299 4.78 22.76 -3.14
C LEU A 299 4.97 22.87 -1.62
N LYS A 300 4.93 21.72 -0.94
CA LYS A 300 5.37 21.57 0.45
C LYS A 300 6.90 21.47 0.48
N GLU A 301 7.52 21.67 1.64
CA GLU A 301 8.98 21.50 1.82
C GLU A 301 9.47 20.09 1.37
N SER A 302 8.61 19.10 1.47
CA SER A 302 8.88 17.72 1.04
C SER A 302 8.75 17.50 -0.47
N GLY A 303 8.49 18.54 -1.27
CA GLY A 303 8.27 18.48 -2.71
C GLY A 303 6.86 18.05 -3.13
N HIS A 304 6.00 17.64 -2.20
CA HIS A 304 4.63 17.26 -2.52
C HIS A 304 3.76 18.48 -2.89
N ILE A 305 2.81 18.28 -3.79
CA ILE A 305 1.83 19.31 -4.16
C ILE A 305 0.85 19.51 -3.01
N TRP A 306 0.66 20.76 -2.59
CA TRP A 306 -0.39 21.10 -1.64
C TRP A 306 -1.77 21.02 -2.29
N THR A 307 -2.72 20.36 -1.60
CA THR A 307 -4.12 20.27 -2.03
C THR A 307 -5.06 20.49 -0.85
N ASP A 308 -6.27 20.95 -1.17
CA ASP A 308 -7.40 20.95 -0.23
C ASP A 308 -8.16 19.60 -0.25
N LYS A 309 -9.26 19.53 0.52
CA LYS A 309 -10.05 18.30 0.66
C LYS A 309 -10.82 17.88 -0.61
N VAL A 310 -10.89 18.73 -1.62
CA VAL A 310 -11.47 18.42 -2.93
C VAL A 310 -10.40 18.33 -4.02
N SER A 311 -9.16 18.09 -3.62
CA SER A 311 -7.99 17.90 -4.49
C SER A 311 -7.58 19.12 -5.32
N ARG A 312 -8.08 20.35 -5.01
CA ARG A 312 -7.62 21.57 -5.68
C ARG A 312 -6.22 21.94 -5.17
N THR A 313 -5.38 22.38 -6.07
CA THR A 313 -4.10 23.03 -5.73
C THR A 313 -4.29 24.52 -5.42
N SER A 314 -3.20 25.25 -5.21
CA SER A 314 -3.22 26.72 -5.08
C SER A 314 -3.46 27.44 -6.40
N ALA A 315 -3.27 26.77 -7.55
CA ALA A 315 -3.43 27.33 -8.86
C ALA A 315 -4.85 27.05 -9.41
N PRO A 316 -5.61 28.08 -9.85
CA PRO A 316 -6.95 27.90 -10.39
C PRO A 316 -6.95 26.93 -11.58
N GLY A 317 -7.93 26.02 -11.66
CA GLY A 317 -8.03 25.03 -12.74
C GLY A 317 -6.99 23.90 -12.68
N VAL A 318 -6.17 23.83 -11.61
CA VAL A 318 -5.19 22.76 -11.41
C VAL A 318 -5.54 21.95 -10.16
N TYR A 319 -5.60 20.64 -10.32
CA TYR A 319 -5.87 19.63 -9.28
C TYR A 319 -4.68 18.69 -9.15
N ALA A 320 -4.59 17.97 -8.03
CA ALA A 320 -3.60 16.90 -7.87
C ALA A 320 -4.16 15.72 -7.07
N ALA A 321 -3.74 14.50 -7.41
CA ALA A 321 -4.19 13.26 -6.80
C ALA A 321 -3.06 12.24 -6.64
N GLY A 322 -3.16 11.41 -5.61
CA GLY A 322 -2.21 10.33 -5.31
C GLY A 322 -0.95 10.81 -4.61
N ASP A 323 0.09 10.00 -4.68
CA ASP A 323 1.31 10.13 -3.88
C ASP A 323 2.02 11.46 -4.08
N VAL A 324 1.87 12.08 -5.25
CA VAL A 324 2.40 13.43 -5.50
C VAL A 324 1.85 14.48 -4.53
N THR A 325 0.71 14.23 -3.86
CA THR A 325 0.12 15.11 -2.84
C THR A 325 0.66 14.87 -1.42
N GLY A 326 1.24 13.68 -1.17
CA GLY A 326 1.70 13.26 0.15
C GLY A 326 0.56 13.04 1.15
N ILE A 327 -0.64 12.70 0.66
CA ILE A 327 -1.80 12.34 1.46
C ILE A 327 -2.03 10.85 1.29
N PHE A 328 -1.67 10.04 2.27
CA PHE A 328 -1.71 8.58 2.24
C PHE A 328 -1.30 7.95 0.89
N ALA A 329 -0.14 7.31 0.84
CA ALA A 329 0.34 6.60 -0.35
C ALA A 329 -0.44 5.29 -0.54
N LEU A 330 -1.71 5.40 -0.96
CA LEU A 330 -2.64 4.30 -1.19
C LEU A 330 -3.35 4.50 -2.53
N ALA A 331 -3.40 3.45 -3.35
CA ALA A 331 -4.07 3.46 -4.64
C ALA A 331 -5.57 3.85 -4.52
N SER A 332 -6.25 3.39 -3.46
CA SER A 332 -7.65 3.74 -3.18
C SER A 332 -7.84 5.23 -2.86
N VAL A 333 -6.89 5.85 -2.14
CA VAL A 333 -6.92 7.29 -1.85
C VAL A 333 -6.65 8.09 -3.12
N ALA A 334 -5.66 7.68 -3.91
CA ALA A 334 -5.38 8.31 -5.20
C ALA A 334 -6.61 8.29 -6.13
N ALA A 335 -7.25 7.13 -6.26
CA ALA A 335 -8.48 6.95 -7.04
C ALA A 335 -9.62 7.86 -6.56
N MET A 336 -9.84 7.92 -5.23
CA MET A 336 -10.86 8.79 -4.65
C MET A 336 -10.55 10.27 -4.88
N GLN A 337 -9.30 10.70 -4.71
CA GLN A 337 -8.86 12.07 -4.99
C GLN A 337 -9.11 12.45 -6.46
N GLY A 338 -8.80 11.55 -7.41
CA GLY A 338 -9.04 11.76 -8.83
C GLY A 338 -10.53 11.94 -9.15
N ARG A 339 -11.39 11.07 -8.61
CA ARG A 339 -12.85 11.17 -8.75
C ARG A 339 -13.39 12.45 -8.15
N ILE A 340 -13.01 12.80 -6.93
CA ILE A 340 -13.40 14.04 -6.24
C ILE A 340 -13.00 15.27 -7.06
N ALA A 341 -11.78 15.29 -7.62
CA ALA A 341 -11.32 16.39 -8.46
C ALA A 341 -12.25 16.62 -9.67
N MET A 342 -12.66 15.55 -10.33
CA MET A 342 -13.55 15.63 -11.52
C MET A 342 -14.97 16.05 -11.14
N TYR A 343 -15.57 15.44 -10.11
CA TYR A 343 -16.88 15.86 -9.62
C TYR A 343 -16.89 17.33 -9.26
N HIS A 344 -15.88 17.77 -8.46
CA HIS A 344 -15.77 19.17 -8.07
C HIS A 344 -15.62 20.13 -9.26
N PHE A 345 -14.73 19.80 -10.24
CA PHE A 345 -14.47 20.69 -11.37
C PHE A 345 -15.68 20.77 -12.32
N LEU A 346 -16.37 19.67 -12.56
CA LEU A 346 -17.51 19.60 -13.46
C LEU A 346 -18.83 20.02 -12.82
N GLY A 347 -18.80 20.43 -11.54
CA GLY A 347 -19.94 21.01 -10.84
C GLY A 347 -20.96 19.98 -10.33
N ASP A 348 -20.55 18.73 -10.19
CA ASP A 348 -21.37 17.69 -9.57
C ASP A 348 -21.27 17.73 -8.04
N ALA A 349 -22.20 17.04 -7.37
CA ALA A 349 -22.18 16.93 -5.92
C ALA A 349 -20.98 16.08 -5.44
N VAL A 350 -20.17 16.63 -4.54
CA VAL A 350 -18.99 15.96 -4.04
C VAL A 350 -18.88 16.05 -2.52
N ALA A 351 -18.64 14.92 -1.89
CA ALA A 351 -18.20 14.88 -0.50
C ALA A 351 -16.67 15.06 -0.44
N PRO A 352 -16.17 15.98 0.41
CA PRO A 352 -14.72 16.12 0.60
C PRO A 352 -14.08 14.85 1.13
N LEU A 353 -12.82 14.61 0.76
CA LEU A 353 -12.05 13.45 1.23
C LEU A 353 -12.01 13.39 2.76
N ASN A 354 -12.52 12.32 3.33
CA ASN A 354 -12.48 12.04 4.77
C ASN A 354 -11.39 11.00 5.07
N LEU A 355 -10.28 11.46 5.63
CA LEU A 355 -9.13 10.58 5.93
C LEU A 355 -9.42 9.59 7.07
N LYS A 356 -10.45 9.83 7.90
CA LYS A 356 -10.82 8.93 9.01
C LYS A 356 -11.67 7.74 8.55
N THR A 357 -12.12 7.70 7.29
CA THR A 357 -12.82 6.54 6.73
C THR A 357 -11.94 5.69 5.80
N VAL A 358 -10.68 6.10 5.61
CA VAL A 358 -9.72 5.36 4.78
C VAL A 358 -9.28 4.10 5.50
N SER A 359 -9.50 2.95 4.86
CA SER A 359 -8.91 1.68 5.28
C SER A 359 -7.57 1.45 4.56
N SER A 360 -6.63 0.86 5.29
CA SER A 360 -5.32 0.45 4.77
C SER A 360 -5.03 -1.00 5.13
N ASN A 361 -4.13 -1.62 4.38
CA ASN A 361 -3.66 -2.98 4.65
C ASN A 361 -2.16 -3.10 4.38
N VAL A 362 -1.48 -3.82 5.25
CA VAL A 362 -0.10 -4.30 5.07
C VAL A 362 -0.18 -5.78 4.72
N PHE A 363 0.30 -6.15 3.55
CA PHE A 363 0.21 -7.51 3.01
C PHE A 363 1.37 -8.39 3.48
N THR A 364 1.53 -8.47 4.79
CA THR A 364 2.43 -9.42 5.46
C THR A 364 1.67 -10.70 5.80
N ASP A 365 2.32 -11.67 6.43
CA ASP A 365 1.65 -12.85 6.98
C ASP A 365 1.96 -12.96 8.49
N PRO A 366 0.96 -12.69 9.37
CA PRO A 366 -0.42 -12.26 9.05
C PRO A 366 -0.50 -10.86 8.44
N GLU A 367 -1.58 -10.58 7.66
CA GLU A 367 -1.88 -9.23 7.19
C GLU A 367 -2.33 -8.34 8.34
N ILE A 368 -2.12 -7.03 8.19
CA ILE A 368 -2.57 -6.01 9.15
C ILE A 368 -3.44 -4.99 8.42
N ALA A 369 -4.72 -4.91 8.79
CA ALA A 369 -5.64 -3.93 8.23
C ALA A 369 -6.15 -2.98 9.30
N THR A 370 -6.28 -1.70 8.96
CA THR A 370 -6.73 -0.64 9.87
C THR A 370 -7.73 0.29 9.20
N VAL A 371 -8.60 0.88 10.00
CA VAL A 371 -9.52 1.96 9.59
C VAL A 371 -9.84 2.87 10.76
N GLY A 372 -10.02 4.15 10.52
CA GLY A 372 -10.51 5.10 11.49
C GLY A 372 -9.48 5.60 12.49
N TYR A 373 -9.94 5.79 13.73
CA TYR A 373 -9.05 6.14 14.84
C TYR A 373 -8.28 4.93 15.32
N THR A 374 -7.06 5.18 15.76
CA THR A 374 -6.10 4.15 16.20
C THR A 374 -6.00 4.11 17.73
N GLN A 375 -5.34 3.07 18.26
CA GLN A 375 -4.97 3.03 19.68
C GLN A 375 -4.10 4.24 20.06
N ALA A 376 -3.20 4.66 19.18
CA ALA A 376 -2.35 5.83 19.42
C ALA A 376 -3.17 7.13 19.52
N ASP A 377 -4.26 7.29 18.76
CA ASP A 377 -5.17 8.44 18.90
C ASP A 377 -5.87 8.46 20.28
N VAL A 378 -6.23 7.27 20.80
CA VAL A 378 -6.83 7.13 22.14
C VAL A 378 -5.81 7.46 23.21
N ASP A 379 -4.62 6.88 23.13
CA ASP A 379 -3.53 7.08 24.10
C ASP A 379 -3.07 8.56 24.14
N ALA A 380 -3.11 9.26 23.02
CA ALA A 380 -2.83 10.68 22.91
C ALA A 380 -4.00 11.59 23.34
N GLY A 381 -5.17 11.03 23.69
CA GLY A 381 -6.35 11.80 24.05
C GLY A 381 -7.03 12.53 22.88
N ALA A 382 -6.71 12.18 21.64
CA ALA A 382 -7.34 12.77 20.45
C ALA A 382 -8.80 12.34 20.30
N ILE A 383 -9.18 11.19 20.87
CA ILE A 383 -10.54 10.69 20.95
C ILE A 383 -10.74 9.92 22.26
N ASP A 384 -11.93 10.07 22.86
CA ASP A 384 -12.39 9.16 23.91
C ASP A 384 -13.09 7.95 23.27
N ALA A 385 -12.53 6.76 23.49
CA ALA A 385 -13.07 5.53 22.94
C ALA A 385 -12.89 4.35 23.89
N ARG A 386 -13.88 3.45 23.90
CA ARG A 386 -13.75 2.12 24.47
C ARG A 386 -13.09 1.22 23.44
N VAL A 387 -12.16 0.40 23.89
CA VAL A 387 -11.39 -0.51 23.02
C VAL A 387 -11.54 -1.94 23.52
N VAL A 388 -11.83 -2.87 22.63
CA VAL A 388 -11.75 -4.32 22.90
C VAL A 388 -10.91 -4.98 21.83
N LYS A 389 -9.98 -5.84 22.26
CA LYS A 389 -9.13 -6.69 21.44
C LYS A 389 -9.40 -8.15 21.74
N LEU A 390 -9.73 -8.94 20.71
CA LEU A 390 -10.00 -10.37 20.81
C LEU A 390 -8.97 -11.17 20.00
N PRO A 391 -8.15 -12.02 20.64
CA PRO A 391 -7.24 -12.89 19.92
C PRO A 391 -7.97 -13.90 19.02
N LEU A 392 -7.45 -14.13 17.82
CA LEU A 392 -8.01 -15.12 16.87
C LEU A 392 -7.89 -16.55 17.36
N LEU A 393 -6.92 -16.87 18.22
CA LEU A 393 -6.75 -18.18 18.84
C LEU A 393 -8.05 -18.70 19.52
N ARG A 394 -8.96 -17.81 19.90
CA ARG A 394 -10.27 -18.19 20.48
C ARG A 394 -11.35 -18.49 19.45
N ASN A 395 -11.12 -18.12 18.16
CA ASN A 395 -12.09 -18.32 17.10
C ASN A 395 -12.07 -19.78 16.59
N PRO A 396 -13.20 -20.48 16.46
CA PRO A 396 -13.23 -21.86 16.01
C PRO A 396 -12.71 -22.04 14.57
N ARG A 397 -12.98 -21.09 13.67
CA ARG A 397 -12.45 -21.14 12.29
C ARG A 397 -10.94 -20.97 12.26
N ALA A 398 -10.39 -20.10 13.10
CA ALA A 398 -8.95 -19.94 13.23
C ALA A 398 -8.28 -21.24 13.71
N LYS A 399 -8.87 -21.90 14.70
CA LYS A 399 -8.39 -23.23 15.19
C LYS A 399 -8.40 -24.27 14.07
N MET A 400 -9.49 -24.34 13.28
CA MET A 400 -9.60 -25.28 12.15
C MET A 400 -8.54 -25.08 11.08
N GLN A 401 -8.03 -23.86 10.96
CA GLN A 401 -7.02 -23.47 9.97
C GLN A 401 -5.60 -23.39 10.52
N GLY A 402 -5.38 -23.77 11.81
CA GLY A 402 -4.07 -23.66 12.45
C GLY A 402 -3.61 -22.21 12.69
N ILE A 403 -4.49 -21.21 12.61
CA ILE A 403 -4.15 -19.81 12.82
C ILE A 403 -3.95 -19.55 14.32
N ARG A 404 -2.73 -19.23 14.70
CA ARG A 404 -2.34 -18.96 16.10
C ARG A 404 -2.17 -17.48 16.38
N ASP A 405 -1.73 -16.73 15.40
CA ASP A 405 -1.38 -15.32 15.50
C ASP A 405 -2.51 -14.43 14.98
N GLY A 406 -2.69 -13.29 15.64
CA GLY A 406 -3.62 -12.28 15.21
C GLY A 406 -4.76 -11.98 16.17
N PHE A 407 -5.51 -10.94 15.84
CA PHE A 407 -6.61 -10.44 16.64
C PHE A 407 -7.56 -9.57 15.80
N VAL A 408 -8.74 -9.31 16.37
CA VAL A 408 -9.65 -8.23 15.95
C VAL A 408 -9.73 -7.22 17.09
N LYS A 409 -9.54 -5.94 16.76
CA LYS A 409 -9.67 -4.79 17.69
C LYS A 409 -10.70 -3.82 17.12
N ILE A 410 -11.64 -3.38 17.93
CA ILE A 410 -12.64 -2.36 17.58
C ILE A 410 -12.63 -1.25 18.64
N LEU A 411 -12.76 -0.01 18.15
CA LEU A 411 -12.87 1.20 18.96
C LEU A 411 -14.26 1.78 18.76
N CYS A 412 -14.96 2.12 19.86
CA CYS A 412 -16.26 2.79 19.79
C CYS A 412 -16.38 3.94 20.77
N ARG A 413 -17.20 4.93 20.46
CA ARG A 413 -17.50 6.05 21.38
C ARG A 413 -18.21 5.54 22.64
N PRO A 414 -17.79 5.96 23.84
CA PRO A 414 -18.55 5.73 25.06
C PRO A 414 -19.98 6.31 24.95
N GLY A 415 -20.93 5.65 25.56
CA GLY A 415 -22.33 6.11 25.59
C GLY A 415 -23.13 5.81 24.32
N THR A 416 -22.63 6.16 23.13
CA THR A 416 -23.35 5.94 21.86
C THR A 416 -23.07 4.57 21.23
N GLY A 417 -21.90 3.98 21.50
CA GLY A 417 -21.45 2.74 20.87
C GLY A 417 -21.08 2.89 19.38
N ILE A 418 -21.02 4.11 18.83
CA ILE A 418 -20.64 4.35 17.44
C ILE A 418 -19.21 3.89 17.22
N VAL A 419 -19.00 3.04 16.23
CA VAL A 419 -17.69 2.54 15.83
C VAL A 419 -16.89 3.67 15.18
N VAL A 420 -15.68 3.90 15.70
CA VAL A 420 -14.81 5.00 15.26
C VAL A 420 -13.48 4.51 14.68
N GLY A 421 -13.17 3.23 14.84
CA GLY A 421 -11.96 2.65 14.28
C GLY A 421 -11.85 1.16 14.57
N GLY A 422 -10.87 0.52 13.92
CA GLY A 422 -10.56 -0.87 14.15
C GLY A 422 -9.25 -1.30 13.48
N CYS A 423 -8.72 -2.41 14.01
CA CYS A 423 -7.54 -3.08 13.50
C CYS A 423 -7.79 -4.59 13.45
N VAL A 424 -7.45 -5.21 12.34
CA VAL A 424 -7.51 -6.66 12.15
C VAL A 424 -6.13 -7.16 11.80
N VAL A 425 -5.65 -8.14 12.57
CA VAL A 425 -4.43 -8.89 12.27
C VAL A 425 -4.84 -10.33 12.01
N ALA A 426 -4.79 -10.77 10.77
CA ALA A 426 -5.31 -12.06 10.35
C ALA A 426 -4.85 -12.41 8.93
N PRO A 427 -4.91 -13.68 8.49
CA PRO A 427 -4.94 -14.00 7.08
C PRO A 427 -6.13 -13.29 6.42
N ARG A 428 -5.89 -12.60 5.30
CA ARG A 428 -6.89 -11.81 4.56
C ARG A 428 -7.55 -10.72 5.42
N ALA A 429 -6.76 -10.02 6.25
CA ALA A 429 -7.25 -8.87 7.00
C ALA A 429 -7.78 -7.77 6.06
N SER A 430 -7.24 -7.67 4.84
CA SER A 430 -7.72 -6.82 3.75
C SER A 430 -9.21 -6.99 3.45
N GLU A 431 -9.73 -8.23 3.52
CA GLU A 431 -11.15 -8.52 3.32
C GLU A 431 -11.95 -8.34 4.62
N LEU A 432 -11.35 -8.72 5.75
CA LEU A 432 -12.02 -8.69 7.06
C LEU A 432 -12.23 -7.27 7.60
N ILE A 433 -11.43 -6.29 7.19
CA ILE A 433 -11.58 -4.91 7.64
C ILE A 433 -12.82 -4.22 7.06
N HIS A 434 -13.33 -4.68 5.92
CA HIS A 434 -14.40 -4.00 5.19
C HIS A 434 -15.71 -3.80 6.00
N PRO A 435 -16.23 -4.77 6.76
CA PRO A 435 -17.39 -4.54 7.64
C PRO A 435 -17.15 -3.43 8.68
N ILE A 436 -15.93 -3.33 9.22
CA ILE A 436 -15.57 -2.27 10.17
C ILE A 436 -15.46 -0.92 9.44
N SER A 437 -14.91 -0.91 8.22
CA SER A 437 -14.85 0.28 7.37
C SER A 437 -16.25 0.84 7.06
N ILE A 438 -17.19 -0.02 6.68
CA ILE A 438 -18.60 0.36 6.49
C ILE A 438 -19.19 0.95 7.76
N ALA A 439 -18.92 0.35 8.93
CA ALA A 439 -19.42 0.82 10.21
C ALA A 439 -18.87 2.21 10.57
N VAL A 440 -17.59 2.45 10.33
CA VAL A 440 -16.95 3.77 10.57
C VAL A 440 -17.52 4.83 9.63
N ASP A 441 -17.63 4.53 8.34
CA ASP A 441 -18.10 5.48 7.32
C ASP A 441 -19.58 5.87 7.54
N ASN A 442 -20.41 4.91 7.94
CA ASN A 442 -21.85 5.11 8.14
C ASN A 442 -22.25 5.36 9.62
N ASN A 443 -21.28 5.55 10.53
CA ASN A 443 -21.52 5.76 11.97
C ASN A 443 -22.37 4.66 12.63
N LEU A 444 -22.18 3.40 12.20
CA LEU A 444 -22.90 2.27 12.81
C LEU A 444 -22.42 2.03 14.23
N THR A 445 -23.31 1.47 15.05
CA THR A 445 -22.99 1.13 16.44
C THR A 445 -22.47 -0.31 16.57
N VAL A 446 -21.77 -0.59 17.66
CA VAL A 446 -21.34 -1.96 18.01
C VAL A 446 -22.54 -2.90 18.16
N GLU A 447 -23.71 -2.39 18.56
CA GLU A 447 -24.95 -3.17 18.63
C GLU A 447 -25.39 -3.64 17.24
N GLN A 448 -25.36 -2.76 16.25
CA GLN A 448 -25.73 -3.12 14.87
C GLN A 448 -24.79 -4.17 14.30
N ILE A 449 -23.49 -4.07 14.57
CA ILE A 449 -22.51 -5.11 14.16
C ILE A 449 -22.78 -6.42 14.91
N ALA A 450 -22.99 -6.38 16.22
CA ALA A 450 -23.20 -7.57 17.04
C ALA A 450 -24.48 -8.35 16.67
N ASN A 451 -25.50 -7.65 16.18
CA ASN A 451 -26.78 -8.22 15.76
C ASN A 451 -26.82 -8.64 14.29
N ALA A 452 -25.81 -8.27 13.48
CA ALA A 452 -25.70 -8.75 12.11
C ALA A 452 -25.35 -10.23 12.09
N PHE A 453 -26.05 -11.02 11.25
CA PHE A 453 -25.74 -12.43 11.10
C PHE A 453 -24.39 -12.63 10.43
N THR A 454 -23.55 -13.46 11.04
CA THR A 454 -22.29 -13.92 10.46
C THR A 454 -22.36 -15.42 10.15
N VAL A 455 -21.64 -15.86 9.13
CA VAL A 455 -21.50 -17.30 8.85
C VAL A 455 -20.74 -17.95 10.01
N TYR A 456 -21.21 -19.12 10.46
CA TYR A 456 -20.50 -19.90 11.46
C TYR A 456 -20.05 -21.25 10.89
N PRO A 457 -18.78 -21.66 11.09
CA PRO A 457 -17.67 -20.89 11.67
C PRO A 457 -16.99 -19.97 10.64
N SER A 458 -16.66 -18.72 11.05
CA SER A 458 -15.95 -17.78 10.20
C SER A 458 -14.97 -16.90 10.99
N LEU A 459 -13.96 -16.34 10.34
CA LEU A 459 -13.08 -15.35 10.98
C LEU A 459 -13.82 -14.04 11.26
N SER A 460 -14.75 -13.64 10.39
CA SER A 460 -15.61 -12.46 10.59
C SER A 460 -16.51 -12.57 11.82
N GLY A 461 -16.77 -13.78 12.33
CA GLY A 461 -17.43 -13.99 13.61
C GLY A 461 -16.70 -13.34 14.79
N SER A 462 -15.37 -13.14 14.69
CA SER A 462 -14.61 -12.41 15.70
C SER A 462 -14.96 -10.92 15.73
N ILE A 463 -15.36 -10.32 14.61
CA ILE A 463 -15.80 -8.91 14.53
C ILE A 463 -17.11 -8.74 15.32
N ALA A 464 -18.09 -9.61 15.09
CA ALA A 464 -19.35 -9.62 15.82
C ALA A 464 -19.14 -9.86 17.32
N GLU A 465 -18.22 -10.76 17.69
CA GLU A 465 -17.91 -11.07 19.10
C GLU A 465 -17.26 -9.88 19.82
N VAL A 466 -16.30 -9.17 19.18
CA VAL A 466 -15.73 -7.94 19.74
C VAL A 466 -16.79 -6.87 19.93
N ALA A 467 -17.66 -6.68 18.93
CA ALA A 467 -18.75 -5.74 19.00
C ALA A 467 -19.73 -6.10 20.14
N ARG A 468 -20.03 -7.38 20.34
CA ARG A 468 -20.86 -7.87 21.45
C ARG A 468 -20.24 -7.57 22.82
N GLN A 469 -18.91 -7.71 22.96
CA GLN A 469 -18.21 -7.38 24.21
C GLN A 469 -18.21 -5.87 24.50
N LEU A 470 -18.19 -5.03 23.47
CA LEU A 470 -18.31 -3.58 23.60
C LEU A 470 -19.74 -3.13 23.93
N HIS A 471 -20.76 -3.94 23.62
CA HIS A 471 -22.18 -3.64 23.87
C HIS A 471 -22.58 -3.81 25.34
N THR A 472 -21.71 -4.26 26.25
CA THR A 472 -22.07 -4.44 27.67
C THR A 472 -22.57 -3.13 28.28
N ARG A 473 -23.85 -3.15 28.76
CA ARG A 473 -24.41 -2.08 29.61
C ARG A 473 -23.58 -2.01 30.91
N LYS A 474 -23.12 -0.81 31.30
CA LYS A 474 -22.64 -0.60 32.66
C LYS A 474 -23.76 -1.07 33.59
N ARG A 475 -23.50 -1.97 34.55
CA ARG A 475 -24.45 -2.25 35.62
C ARG A 475 -24.66 -0.95 36.37
N ALA A 476 -25.93 -0.60 36.60
CA ALA A 476 -26.27 0.55 37.41
C ALA A 476 -25.60 0.37 38.80
N GLY A 477 -24.58 1.17 39.10
CA GLY A 477 -23.80 1.11 40.34
C GLY A 477 -22.31 1.16 40.20
N GLU A 478 -21.72 1.07 38.98
CA GLU A 478 -20.28 1.29 38.71
C GLU A 478 -20.09 2.68 38.06
N ALA A 479 -20.12 3.72 38.89
CA ALA A 479 -19.76 5.09 38.55
C ALA A 479 -18.37 5.42 39.09
#